data_7a32a59fc6965c5f103c748f4130deda
#
_entry.id   7a32a59fc6965c5f103c748f4130deda
#
_cell.length_a   1.000
_cell.length_b   1.000
_cell.length_c   1.000
_cell.angle_alpha   90.00
_cell.angle_beta   90.00
_cell.angle_gamma   90.00
#
_symmetry.space_group_name_H-M   'P 1'
#
loop_
_entity.id
_entity.type
_entity.pdbx_description
1 polymer ?
#
loop_
_entity_poly.entity_id
_entity_poly.type
_entity_poly.pdbx_seq_one_letter_code
_entity_poly.pdbx_strand_id
1 'polypeptide(L)'
;MQENPADAKYEISRAVKADLAAITRTYNASILERNTTATLHPVSIEEREAWFDAHEATNRQVYALREICDENLAGKDGEADCERKFDSDGKNLGAQKIGAANQKGKILAWGSLSDYHPREGYRITAEISVYAAPEARGKGLGKRLVKFILENAPKFGVKNIVALIFSSNAASLNLFAKFGFTRWGELPEVCDMSGKPESLTIPGKNLS
;
A
#
# COMPACT_ATOMS: atom_id res chain seq x y z
N MET A 1 0.88 -26.30 -7.35
CA MET A 1 1.59 -25.10 -7.87
C MET A 1 2.82 -24.92 -7.01
N GLN A 2 4.02 -25.07 -7.57
CA GLN A 2 5.26 -24.84 -6.83
C GLN A 2 5.38 -23.35 -6.55
N GLU A 3 5.49 -22.96 -5.27
CA GLU A 3 5.80 -21.60 -4.87
C GLU A 3 7.19 -21.23 -5.42
N ASN A 4 7.26 -20.08 -6.10
CA ASN A 4 8.53 -19.56 -6.60
C ASN A 4 9.40 -19.16 -5.38
N PRO A 5 10.68 -19.57 -5.26
CA PRO A 5 11.56 -19.20 -4.15
C PRO A 5 11.65 -17.69 -3.89
N ALA A 6 11.47 -16.85 -4.94
CA ALA A 6 11.35 -15.40 -4.80
C ALA A 6 10.07 -14.96 -4.04
N ASP A 7 9.08 -15.86 -3.88
CA ASP A 7 7.85 -15.58 -3.15
C ASP A 7 8.02 -15.75 -1.65
N ALA A 8 8.93 -16.60 -1.21
CA ALA A 8 9.24 -16.83 0.22
C ALA A 8 9.84 -15.59 0.92
N LYS A 9 10.36 -14.63 0.15
CA LYS A 9 11.01 -13.41 0.66
C LYS A 9 10.03 -12.33 1.14
N TYR A 10 8.74 -12.38 0.76
CA TYR A 10 7.79 -11.32 0.99
C TYR A 10 6.48 -11.87 1.57
N GLU A 11 5.94 -11.16 2.55
CA GLU A 11 4.63 -11.44 3.15
C GLU A 11 3.68 -10.27 2.91
N ILE A 12 2.40 -10.58 2.65
CA ILE A 12 1.32 -9.59 2.64
C ILE A 12 0.36 -9.93 3.76
N SER A 13 0.15 -8.97 4.65
CA SER A 13 -0.77 -9.10 5.77
C SER A 13 -1.58 -7.83 5.97
N ARG A 14 -2.66 -7.92 6.74
CA ARG A 14 -3.39 -6.74 7.19
C ARG A 14 -2.45 -5.84 7.97
N ALA A 15 -2.46 -4.55 7.66
CA ALA A 15 -1.70 -3.54 8.40
C ALA A 15 -2.26 -3.35 9.81
N VAL A 16 -1.40 -2.97 10.73
CA VAL A 16 -1.74 -2.61 12.11
C VAL A 16 -1.22 -1.21 12.43
N LYS A 17 -1.69 -0.59 13.53
CA LYS A 17 -1.27 0.77 13.92
C LYS A 17 0.26 0.93 14.01
N ALA A 18 0.99 -0.11 14.42
CA ALA A 18 2.45 -0.09 14.46
C ALA A 18 3.12 0.13 13.08
N ASP A 19 2.39 -0.12 11.99
CA ASP A 19 2.88 0.04 10.63
C ASP A 19 2.78 1.48 10.11
N LEU A 20 2.01 2.33 10.80
CA LEU A 20 1.63 3.65 10.29
C LEU A 20 2.82 4.54 9.98
N ALA A 21 3.89 4.47 10.78
CA ALA A 21 5.11 5.24 10.51
C ALA A 21 5.73 4.87 9.14
N ALA A 22 5.79 3.59 8.80
CA ALA A 22 6.33 3.12 7.52
C ALA A 22 5.37 3.40 6.34
N ILE A 23 4.06 3.23 6.55
CA ILE A 23 3.00 3.56 5.59
C ILE A 23 3.03 5.05 5.27
N THR A 24 3.09 5.93 6.29
CA THR A 24 3.16 7.39 6.13
C THR A 24 4.42 7.81 5.39
N ARG A 25 5.57 7.24 5.74
CA ARG A 25 6.85 7.52 5.05
C ARG A 25 6.77 7.19 3.56
N THR A 26 6.24 6.01 3.22
CA THR A 26 6.07 5.59 1.81
C THR A 26 5.09 6.50 1.07
N TYR A 27 3.99 6.91 1.70
CA TYR A 27 3.03 7.83 1.12
C TYR A 27 3.64 9.22 0.90
N ASN A 28 4.31 9.77 1.90
CA ASN A 28 4.95 11.08 1.81
C ASN A 28 6.04 11.13 0.72
N ALA A 29 6.80 10.03 0.53
CA ALA A 29 7.72 9.91 -0.60
C ALA A 29 6.99 10.01 -1.95
N SER A 30 5.79 9.42 -2.06
CA SER A 30 4.96 9.49 -3.28
C SER A 30 4.41 10.90 -3.55
N ILE A 31 4.12 11.68 -2.50
CA ILE A 31 3.68 13.09 -2.63
C ILE A 31 4.78 13.93 -3.32
N LEU A 32 6.03 13.71 -2.95
CA LEU A 32 7.16 14.46 -3.51
C LEU A 32 7.35 14.23 -5.02
N GLU A 33 6.89 13.10 -5.54
CA GLU A 33 6.98 12.75 -6.96
C GLU A 33 5.96 13.47 -7.84
N ARG A 34 4.90 14.04 -7.24
CA ARG A 34 3.86 14.83 -7.92
C ARG A 34 3.10 14.12 -9.04
N ASN A 35 3.15 12.78 -9.11
CA ASN A 35 2.52 12.00 -10.19
C ASN A 35 1.73 10.78 -9.70
N THR A 36 1.56 10.61 -8.38
CA THR A 36 0.93 9.41 -7.80
C THR A 36 -0.25 9.70 -6.89
N THR A 37 -0.37 10.90 -6.36
CA THR A 37 -1.46 11.33 -5.47
C THR A 37 -1.72 12.83 -5.64
N ALA A 38 -2.97 13.22 -5.48
CA ALA A 38 -3.39 14.63 -5.50
C ALA A 38 -3.10 15.38 -4.18
N THR A 39 -2.56 14.70 -3.16
CA THR A 39 -2.11 15.35 -1.92
C THR A 39 -0.87 16.20 -2.20
N LEU A 40 -0.90 17.48 -1.82
CA LEU A 40 0.15 18.45 -2.14
C LEU A 40 1.25 18.53 -1.07
N HIS A 41 0.91 18.23 0.18
CA HIS A 41 1.80 18.35 1.33
C HIS A 41 1.92 17.03 2.08
N PRO A 42 3.08 16.74 2.68
CA PRO A 42 3.24 15.56 3.53
C PRO A 42 2.18 15.52 4.64
N VAL A 43 1.66 14.32 4.91
CA VAL A 43 0.71 14.07 5.99
C VAL A 43 1.44 13.70 7.27
N SER A 44 0.87 14.08 8.42
CA SER A 44 1.38 13.71 9.74
C SER A 44 0.99 12.28 10.13
N ILE A 45 1.56 11.76 11.22
CA ILE A 45 1.19 10.45 11.78
C ILE A 45 -0.24 10.50 12.32
N GLU A 46 -0.64 11.58 12.98
CA GLU A 46 -1.97 11.79 13.56
C GLU A 46 -3.05 11.79 12.47
N GLU A 47 -2.81 12.49 11.35
CA GLU A 47 -3.72 12.45 10.19
C GLU A 47 -3.82 11.03 9.61
N ARG A 48 -2.72 10.29 9.60
CA ARG A 48 -2.69 8.90 9.12
C ARG A 48 -3.38 7.93 10.07
N GLU A 49 -3.31 8.16 11.38
CA GLU A 49 -4.07 7.40 12.37
C GLU A 49 -5.58 7.57 12.17
N ALA A 50 -6.06 8.80 12.03
CA ALA A 50 -7.47 9.08 11.78
C ALA A 50 -7.96 8.41 10.48
N TRP A 51 -7.14 8.45 9.42
CA TRP A 51 -7.41 7.76 8.16
C TRP A 51 -7.49 6.23 8.34
N PHE A 52 -6.57 5.65 9.11
CA PHE A 52 -6.52 4.21 9.38
C PHE A 52 -7.74 3.75 10.19
N ASP A 53 -8.09 4.47 11.24
CA ASP A 53 -9.25 4.18 12.08
C ASP A 53 -10.56 4.24 11.27
N ALA A 54 -10.67 5.18 10.32
CA ALA A 54 -11.79 5.25 9.39
C ALA A 54 -11.89 4.00 8.49
N HIS A 55 -10.75 3.44 8.05
CA HIS A 55 -10.72 2.19 7.28
C HIS A 55 -11.19 0.99 8.12
N GLU A 56 -10.76 0.91 9.38
CA GLU A 56 -11.19 -0.16 10.27
C GLU A 56 -12.70 -0.11 10.55
N ALA A 57 -13.26 1.10 10.75
CA ALA A 57 -14.68 1.30 11.00
C ALA A 57 -15.57 0.88 9.82
N THR A 58 -15.10 1.01 8.58
CA THR A 58 -15.86 0.67 7.37
C THR A 58 -15.60 -0.75 6.85
N ASN A 59 -14.83 -1.56 7.57
CA ASN A 59 -14.39 -2.89 7.11
C ASN A 59 -13.65 -2.84 5.76
N ARG A 60 -13.00 -1.72 5.46
CA ARG A 60 -12.12 -1.55 4.31
C ARG A 60 -10.68 -1.76 4.75
N GLN A 61 -10.02 -2.73 4.14
CA GLN A 61 -8.75 -3.22 4.66
C GLN A 61 -7.56 -2.44 4.12
N VAL A 62 -6.58 -2.22 4.99
CA VAL A 62 -5.24 -1.77 4.62
C VAL A 62 -4.29 -2.97 4.71
N TYR A 63 -3.48 -3.17 3.69
CA TYR A 63 -2.52 -4.27 3.60
C TYR A 63 -1.11 -3.72 3.48
N ALA A 64 -0.18 -4.36 4.16
CA ALA A 64 1.24 -4.09 4.05
C ALA A 64 1.97 -5.30 3.44
N LEU A 65 2.87 -5.04 2.50
CA LEU A 65 3.80 -6.01 1.95
C LEU A 65 5.16 -5.79 2.60
N ARG A 66 5.68 -6.83 3.26
CA ARG A 66 6.93 -6.82 4.00
C ARG A 66 7.96 -7.73 3.36
N GLU A 67 9.21 -7.36 3.47
CA GLU A 67 10.33 -8.27 3.28
C GLU A 67 10.54 -9.06 4.57
N ILE A 68 10.51 -10.40 4.49
CA ILE A 68 10.73 -11.28 5.63
C ILE A 68 12.24 -11.33 5.88
N CYS A 69 12.66 -10.97 7.09
CA CYS A 69 14.04 -11.22 7.53
C CYS A 69 14.14 -12.69 7.95
N ASP A 70 14.87 -13.49 7.19
CA ASP A 70 15.18 -14.88 7.54
C ASP A 70 16.21 -14.88 8.67
N GLU A 71 15.76 -15.15 9.91
CA GLU A 71 16.66 -15.20 11.08
C GLU A 71 17.76 -16.28 10.95
N ASN A 72 17.58 -17.25 10.03
CA ASN A 72 18.55 -18.30 9.76
C ASN A 72 19.64 -17.91 8.75
N LEU A 73 19.50 -16.77 8.05
CA LEU A 73 20.51 -16.23 7.14
C LEU A 73 21.40 -15.15 7.79
N ALA A 74 21.25 -14.88 9.07
CA ALA A 74 22.17 -14.03 9.85
C ALA A 74 23.49 -14.76 10.14
N GLY A 75 24.10 -15.34 9.11
CA GLY A 75 25.36 -16.05 9.13
C GLY A 75 26.43 -15.29 8.35
N LYS A 76 27.33 -14.63 9.10
CA LYS A 76 28.72 -14.29 8.78
C LYS A 76 29.09 -12.96 8.14
N ASP A 77 28.23 -12.24 7.44
CA ASP A 77 28.64 -10.92 6.90
C ASP A 77 27.59 -9.87 7.29
N GLY A 78 27.94 -9.10 8.33
CA GLY A 78 27.04 -8.25 9.11
C GLY A 78 26.55 -6.98 8.40
N GLU A 79 25.56 -7.07 7.54
CA GLU A 79 24.75 -5.94 7.10
C GLU A 79 23.34 -6.41 6.77
N ALA A 80 22.56 -6.73 7.82
CA ALA A 80 21.10 -6.76 7.71
C ALA A 80 20.59 -5.52 8.45
N ASP A 81 20.15 -4.54 7.69
CA ASP A 81 19.58 -3.26 8.18
C ASP A 81 18.15 -3.50 8.72
N CYS A 82 18.08 -4.34 9.78
CA CYS A 82 16.98 -4.40 10.71
C CYS A 82 17.28 -3.36 11.79
N GLU A 83 16.48 -2.28 11.90
CA GLU A 83 16.64 -1.26 12.92
C GLU A 83 16.80 -1.90 14.32
N ARG A 84 18.04 -2.11 14.75
CA ARG A 84 18.36 -2.48 16.13
C ARG A 84 18.26 -1.21 16.96
N LYS A 85 17.30 -1.17 17.88
CA LYS A 85 17.26 -0.11 18.90
C LYS A 85 18.34 -0.37 19.92
N PHE A 86 19.24 0.59 20.07
CA PHE A 86 20.23 0.66 21.12
C PHE A 86 19.81 1.74 22.11
N ASP A 87 20.09 1.55 23.40
CA ASP A 87 19.98 2.61 24.40
C ASP A 87 21.12 3.63 24.24
N SER A 88 21.07 4.69 25.06
CA SER A 88 22.09 5.73 25.07
C SER A 88 23.50 5.24 25.37
N ASP A 89 23.65 4.02 25.88
CA ASP A 89 24.90 3.38 26.27
C ASP A 89 25.36 2.28 25.31
N GLY A 90 24.68 2.16 24.14
CA GLY A 90 25.04 1.20 23.09
C GLY A 90 24.66 -0.26 23.38
N LYS A 91 23.83 -0.52 24.40
CA LYS A 91 23.40 -1.86 24.77
C LYS A 91 22.17 -2.31 24.00
N ASN A 92 22.26 -3.47 23.36
CA ASN A 92 21.16 -4.09 22.62
C ASN A 92 19.97 -4.38 23.55
N LEU A 93 18.90 -3.60 23.43
CA LEU A 93 17.65 -3.84 24.13
C LEU A 93 16.93 -4.99 23.41
N GLY A 94 17.19 -6.21 23.87
CA GLY A 94 16.53 -7.40 23.36
C GLY A 94 15.03 -7.20 23.18
N ALA A 95 14.48 -7.76 22.08
CA ALA A 95 13.09 -7.65 21.69
C ALA A 95 12.15 -7.95 22.85
N GLN A 96 11.53 -6.93 23.45
CA GLN A 96 10.43 -7.11 24.38
C GLN A 96 9.22 -7.63 23.61
N LYS A 97 8.73 -8.81 24.01
CA LYS A 97 7.46 -9.38 23.56
C LYS A 97 6.32 -8.47 23.97
N ILE A 98 5.86 -7.63 23.07
CA ILE A 98 4.55 -6.98 23.18
C ILE A 98 3.58 -7.88 22.41
N GLY A 99 2.60 -8.43 23.12
CA GLY A 99 1.62 -9.35 22.55
C GLY A 99 0.73 -8.69 21.53
N ALA A 100 0.95 -9.03 20.29
CA ALA A 100 0.09 -9.06 19.11
C ALA A 100 0.99 -9.40 17.93
N ALA A 101 0.63 -10.38 17.10
CA ALA A 101 1.37 -11.00 16.02
C ALA A 101 2.60 -10.21 15.54
N ASN A 102 3.77 -10.72 15.85
CA ASN A 102 5.09 -10.16 15.55
C ASN A 102 5.27 -10.10 14.01
N GLN A 103 4.78 -9.03 13.38
CA GLN A 103 4.99 -8.82 11.94
C GLN A 103 6.41 -8.29 11.75
N LYS A 104 7.38 -9.21 11.75
CA LYS A 104 8.79 -8.91 11.52
C LYS A 104 9.02 -8.63 10.04
N GLY A 105 9.68 -7.51 9.71
CA GLY A 105 10.11 -7.19 8.35
C GLY A 105 9.88 -5.75 7.94
N LYS A 106 10.69 -5.27 6.99
CA LYS A 106 10.60 -3.93 6.42
C LYS A 106 9.41 -3.82 5.48
N ILE A 107 8.50 -2.86 5.72
CA ILE A 107 7.41 -2.57 4.78
C ILE A 107 7.97 -1.92 3.53
N LEU A 108 7.75 -2.54 2.38
CA LEU A 108 8.22 -2.11 1.07
C LEU A 108 7.10 -1.55 0.19
N ALA A 109 5.85 -1.96 0.45
CA ALA A 109 4.68 -1.46 -0.25
C ALA A 109 3.45 -1.61 0.66
N TRP A 110 2.43 -0.82 0.40
CA TRP A 110 1.14 -0.95 1.04
C TRP A 110 0.02 -0.61 0.06
N GLY A 111 -1.19 -1.06 0.35
CA GLY A 111 -2.38 -0.74 -0.41
C GLY A 111 -3.62 -0.82 0.44
N SER A 112 -4.66 -0.14 0.02
CA SER A 112 -5.94 -0.10 0.73
C SER A 112 -7.11 -0.23 -0.22
N LEU A 113 -8.22 -0.66 0.35
CA LEU A 113 -9.54 -0.44 -0.20
C LEU A 113 -10.21 0.66 0.61
N SER A 114 -10.85 1.61 -0.06
CA SER A 114 -11.67 2.66 0.54
C SER A 114 -13.08 2.58 -0.03
N ASP A 115 -14.08 3.13 0.68
CA ASP A 115 -15.39 3.30 0.08
C ASP A 115 -15.30 4.28 -1.09
N TYR A 116 -15.83 3.86 -2.24
CA TYR A 116 -15.85 4.70 -3.43
C TYR A 116 -16.73 5.94 -3.24
N HIS A 117 -17.85 5.78 -2.51
CA HIS A 117 -18.80 6.86 -2.29
C HIS A 117 -19.62 6.59 -1.01
N PRO A 118 -19.96 7.61 -0.20
CA PRO A 118 -20.66 7.42 1.09
C PRO A 118 -22.11 6.95 0.98
N ARG A 119 -22.76 7.05 -0.20
CA ARG A 119 -24.13 6.58 -0.38
C ARG A 119 -24.19 5.05 -0.43
N GLU A 120 -25.17 4.46 0.30
CA GLU A 120 -25.29 3.01 0.50
C GLU A 120 -25.32 2.19 -0.80
N GLY A 121 -25.92 2.70 -1.86
CA GLY A 121 -25.96 2.02 -3.17
C GLY A 121 -24.58 1.67 -3.73
N TYR A 122 -23.53 2.40 -3.32
CA TYR A 122 -22.15 2.16 -3.75
C TYR A 122 -21.37 1.18 -2.86
N ARG A 123 -21.97 0.61 -1.80
CA ARG A 123 -21.29 -0.30 -0.85
C ARG A 123 -20.56 -1.49 -1.50
N ILE A 124 -20.99 -1.87 -2.70
CA ILE A 124 -20.39 -2.96 -3.50
C ILE A 124 -19.18 -2.53 -4.32
N THR A 125 -18.84 -1.24 -4.31
CA THR A 125 -17.72 -0.67 -5.06
C THR A 125 -16.70 -0.08 -4.10
N ALA A 126 -15.45 -0.43 -4.30
CA ALA A 126 -14.34 0.11 -3.52
C ALA A 126 -13.31 0.79 -4.43
N GLU A 127 -12.64 1.80 -3.91
CA GLU A 127 -11.45 2.39 -4.51
C GLU A 127 -10.21 1.67 -3.99
N ILE A 128 -9.32 1.30 -4.89
CA ILE A 128 -8.02 0.70 -4.56
C ILE A 128 -6.92 1.75 -4.68
N SER A 129 -6.07 1.82 -3.64
CA SER A 129 -4.83 2.58 -3.66
C SER A 129 -3.64 1.66 -3.40
N VAL A 130 -2.53 1.87 -4.13
CA VAL A 130 -1.29 1.08 -3.96
C VAL A 130 -0.08 2.00 -4.05
N TYR A 131 0.79 1.89 -3.06
CA TYR A 131 2.02 2.67 -2.95
C TYR A 131 3.21 1.76 -2.67
N ALA A 132 4.33 2.01 -3.32
CA ALA A 132 5.58 1.28 -3.11
C ALA A 132 6.70 2.26 -2.76
N ALA A 133 7.52 1.88 -1.79
CA ALA A 133 8.73 2.63 -1.46
C ALA A 133 9.63 2.75 -2.71
N PRO A 134 10.34 3.86 -2.89
CA PRO A 134 11.17 4.08 -4.07
C PRO A 134 12.13 2.91 -4.37
N GLU A 135 12.79 2.39 -3.33
CA GLU A 135 13.72 1.27 -3.42
C GLU A 135 13.05 -0.09 -3.74
N ALA A 136 11.75 -0.16 -3.61
CA ALA A 136 10.95 -1.38 -3.85
C ALA A 136 10.37 -1.45 -5.27
N ARG A 137 10.48 -0.38 -6.04
CA ARG A 137 9.92 -0.31 -7.40
C ARG A 137 10.67 -1.18 -8.38
N GLY A 138 10.02 -1.53 -9.47
CA GLY A 138 10.61 -2.44 -10.47
C GLY A 138 10.70 -3.90 -10.06
N LYS A 139 10.50 -4.23 -8.77
CA LYS A 139 10.60 -5.60 -8.22
C LYS A 139 9.30 -6.41 -8.29
N GLY A 140 8.26 -5.89 -8.93
CA GLY A 140 6.98 -6.57 -9.07
C GLY A 140 6.08 -6.55 -7.82
N LEU A 141 6.48 -5.85 -6.73
CA LEU A 141 5.76 -5.86 -5.45
C LEU A 141 4.37 -5.24 -5.56
N GLY A 142 4.21 -4.15 -6.33
CA GLY A 142 2.89 -3.59 -6.61
C GLY A 142 1.96 -4.58 -7.31
N LYS A 143 2.49 -5.39 -8.26
CA LYS A 143 1.73 -6.45 -8.92
C LYS A 143 1.24 -7.51 -7.92
N ARG A 144 2.11 -7.94 -6.99
CA ARG A 144 1.75 -8.93 -5.94
C ARG A 144 0.65 -8.38 -5.03
N LEU A 145 0.78 -7.11 -4.62
CA LEU A 145 -0.17 -6.45 -3.73
C LEU A 145 -1.54 -6.27 -4.39
N VAL A 146 -1.59 -5.78 -5.64
CA VAL A 146 -2.83 -5.67 -6.41
C VAL A 146 -3.51 -7.04 -6.54
N LYS A 147 -2.76 -8.10 -6.92
CA LYS A 147 -3.30 -9.45 -7.01
C LYS A 147 -3.95 -9.89 -5.69
N PHE A 148 -3.22 -9.75 -4.58
CA PHE A 148 -3.70 -10.11 -3.26
C PHE A 148 -4.97 -9.36 -2.86
N ILE A 149 -5.03 -8.05 -3.10
CA ILE A 149 -6.21 -7.22 -2.78
C ILE A 149 -7.41 -7.68 -3.61
N LEU A 150 -7.24 -7.92 -4.92
CA LEU A 150 -8.31 -8.39 -5.80
C LEU A 150 -8.88 -9.75 -5.37
N GLU A 151 -8.04 -10.68 -4.94
CA GLU A 151 -8.45 -12.01 -4.47
C GLU A 151 -9.18 -11.97 -3.12
N ASN A 152 -8.94 -10.94 -2.31
CA ASN A 152 -9.54 -10.81 -0.99
C ASN A 152 -10.73 -9.85 -0.95
N ALA A 153 -10.83 -8.89 -1.85
CA ALA A 153 -11.91 -7.89 -1.88
C ALA A 153 -13.33 -8.49 -1.84
N PRO A 154 -13.65 -9.59 -2.55
CA PRO A 154 -14.99 -10.21 -2.49
C PRO A 154 -15.39 -10.66 -1.09
N LYS A 155 -14.46 -11.03 -0.22
CA LYS A 155 -14.72 -11.43 1.17
C LYS A 155 -15.35 -10.32 2.00
N PHE A 156 -15.21 -9.07 1.55
CA PHE A 156 -15.74 -7.87 2.18
C PHE A 156 -16.96 -7.29 1.42
N GLY A 157 -17.60 -8.11 0.57
CA GLY A 157 -18.78 -7.73 -0.20
C GLY A 157 -18.49 -6.79 -1.40
N VAL A 158 -17.23 -6.61 -1.75
CA VAL A 158 -16.81 -5.80 -2.90
C VAL A 158 -17.02 -6.59 -4.19
N LYS A 159 -17.78 -6.02 -5.12
CA LYS A 159 -18.03 -6.58 -6.46
C LYS A 159 -17.34 -5.80 -7.55
N ASN A 160 -17.03 -4.52 -7.31
CA ASN A 160 -16.39 -3.64 -8.27
C ASN A 160 -15.21 -2.95 -7.59
N ILE A 161 -14.12 -2.79 -8.31
CA ILE A 161 -12.98 -1.97 -7.87
C ILE A 161 -12.71 -0.91 -8.92
N VAL A 162 -12.50 0.32 -8.45
CA VAL A 162 -12.03 1.45 -9.24
C VAL A 162 -10.70 1.94 -8.69
N ALA A 163 -9.90 2.60 -9.52
CA ALA A 163 -8.74 3.35 -9.08
C ALA A 163 -8.83 4.77 -9.66
N LEU A 164 -8.31 5.76 -8.93
CA LEU A 164 -8.15 7.13 -9.43
C LEU A 164 -6.67 7.35 -9.73
N ILE A 165 -6.32 7.45 -10.99
CA ILE A 165 -4.92 7.49 -11.44
C ILE A 165 -4.73 8.72 -12.32
N PHE A 166 -3.71 9.54 -12.06
CA PHE A 166 -3.35 10.59 -12.99
C PHE A 166 -3.13 10.05 -14.38
N SER A 167 -3.74 10.68 -15.38
CA SER A 167 -3.65 10.24 -16.77
C SER A 167 -2.21 10.23 -17.29
N SER A 168 -1.33 11.02 -16.66
CA SER A 168 0.11 11.05 -16.89
C SER A 168 0.87 9.86 -16.27
N ASN A 169 0.28 9.12 -15.30
CA ASN A 169 0.93 8.01 -14.61
C ASN A 169 0.80 6.69 -15.38
N ALA A 170 1.53 6.58 -16.48
CA ALA A 170 1.52 5.37 -17.33
C ALA A 170 1.93 4.10 -16.57
N ALA A 171 2.80 4.20 -15.57
CA ALA A 171 3.25 3.04 -14.79
C ALA A 171 2.09 2.40 -14.00
N SER A 172 1.29 3.21 -13.32
CA SER A 172 0.11 2.74 -12.60
C SER A 172 -0.98 2.25 -13.56
N LEU A 173 -1.28 2.99 -14.63
CA LEU A 173 -2.27 2.57 -15.64
C LEU A 173 -1.90 1.19 -16.23
N ASN A 174 -0.64 0.99 -16.61
CA ASN A 174 -0.14 -0.29 -17.12
C ASN A 174 -0.18 -1.40 -16.07
N LEU A 175 0.04 -1.08 -14.78
CA LEU A 175 -0.08 -2.06 -13.71
C LEU A 175 -1.52 -2.59 -13.63
N PHE A 176 -2.51 -1.72 -13.54
CA PHE A 176 -3.92 -2.11 -13.42
C PHE A 176 -4.46 -2.78 -14.69
N ALA A 177 -4.04 -2.35 -15.87
CA ALA A 177 -4.41 -3.00 -17.15
C ALA A 177 -4.01 -4.49 -17.18
N LYS A 178 -2.86 -4.88 -16.59
CA LYS A 178 -2.42 -6.29 -16.46
C LYS A 178 -3.37 -7.16 -15.64
N PHE A 179 -4.22 -6.56 -14.83
CA PHE A 179 -5.23 -7.25 -14.03
C PHE A 179 -6.64 -7.17 -14.64
N GLY A 180 -6.76 -6.72 -15.89
CA GLY A 180 -8.02 -6.64 -16.60
C GLY A 180 -8.88 -5.45 -16.20
N PHE A 181 -8.30 -4.40 -15.62
CA PHE A 181 -8.99 -3.13 -15.47
C PHE A 181 -9.13 -2.47 -16.84
N THR A 182 -10.32 -1.93 -17.10
CA THR A 182 -10.64 -1.15 -18.28
C THR A 182 -10.95 0.29 -17.90
N ARG A 183 -10.81 1.22 -18.82
CA ARG A 183 -11.14 2.63 -18.58
C ARG A 183 -12.65 2.81 -18.46
N TRP A 184 -13.13 3.15 -17.27
CA TRP A 184 -14.54 3.45 -17.00
C TRP A 184 -14.87 4.94 -17.12
N GLY A 185 -13.87 5.80 -16.98
CA GLY A 185 -14.06 7.24 -17.11
C GLY A 185 -12.76 8.02 -17.15
N GLU A 186 -12.93 9.31 -17.38
CA GLU A 186 -11.88 10.31 -17.29
C GLU A 186 -12.43 11.62 -16.74
N LEU A 187 -11.65 12.29 -15.92
CA LEU A 187 -11.94 13.61 -15.37
C LEU A 187 -10.85 14.56 -15.87
N PRO A 188 -11.13 15.35 -16.92
CA PRO A 188 -10.14 16.27 -17.49
C PRO A 188 -9.79 17.38 -16.50
N GLU A 189 -8.51 17.63 -16.29
CA GLU A 189 -7.97 18.77 -15.54
C GLU A 189 -8.60 18.98 -14.13
N VAL A 190 -9.02 17.89 -13.48
CA VAL A 190 -9.76 17.93 -12.21
C VAL A 190 -8.88 18.22 -11.00
N CYS A 191 -7.56 18.04 -11.10
CA CYS A 191 -6.61 18.27 -10.04
C CYS A 191 -5.69 19.44 -10.37
N ASP A 192 -5.51 20.37 -9.44
CA ASP A 192 -4.47 21.38 -9.50
C ASP A 192 -3.24 20.94 -8.70
N MET A 193 -2.15 20.63 -9.40
CA MET A 193 -0.89 20.23 -8.80
C MET A 193 0.08 21.43 -8.68
N SER A 194 -0.33 22.44 -7.91
CA SER A 194 0.41 23.69 -7.69
C SER A 194 0.55 24.51 -8.99
N GLY A 195 -0.56 24.80 -9.64
CA GLY A 195 -0.64 25.58 -10.88
C GLY A 195 -0.47 24.74 -12.15
N LYS A 196 -0.32 23.41 -12.03
CA LYS A 196 -0.30 22.49 -13.15
C LYS A 196 -1.56 21.61 -13.09
N PRO A 197 -2.51 21.77 -14.02
CA PRO A 197 -3.69 20.93 -14.06
C PRO A 197 -3.32 19.49 -14.44
N GLU A 198 -3.93 18.51 -13.77
CA GLU A 198 -3.78 17.09 -14.06
C GLU A 198 -5.15 16.45 -14.23
N SER A 199 -5.25 15.57 -15.23
CA SER A 199 -6.45 14.76 -15.50
C SER A 199 -6.36 13.43 -14.73
N LEU A 200 -7.53 12.89 -14.36
CA LEU A 200 -7.64 11.56 -13.77
C LEU A 200 -8.29 10.58 -14.75
N THR A 201 -7.66 9.45 -14.96
CA THR A 201 -8.28 8.25 -15.55
C THR A 201 -8.88 7.42 -14.42
N ILE A 202 -10.06 6.85 -14.64
CA ILE A 202 -10.74 5.95 -13.72
C ILE A 202 -10.73 4.53 -14.32
N PRO A 203 -9.68 3.73 -14.07
CA PRO A 203 -9.74 2.30 -14.39
C PRO A 203 -10.69 1.60 -13.43
N GLY A 204 -11.52 0.70 -13.98
CA GLY A 204 -12.45 -0.09 -13.20
C GLY A 204 -12.45 -1.56 -13.60
N LYS A 205 -12.87 -2.41 -12.65
CA LYS A 205 -12.97 -3.85 -12.84
C LYS A 205 -14.13 -4.43 -12.04
N ASN A 206 -14.94 -5.28 -12.69
CA ASN A 206 -15.89 -6.16 -12.01
C ASN A 206 -15.14 -7.42 -11.53
N LEU A 207 -15.45 -7.86 -10.30
CA LEU A 207 -14.83 -9.03 -9.66
C LEU A 207 -15.68 -10.31 -9.77
N SER A 208 -16.81 -10.23 -10.45
CA SER A 208 -17.71 -11.38 -10.71
C SER A 208 -17.14 -12.33 -11.73
#